data_916b4140f6e3cfbe5359e67570b281ad
#
_entry.id   916b4140f6e3cfbe5359e67570b281ad
#
_cell.length_a   1.000
_cell.length_b   1.000
_cell.length_c   1.000
_cell.angle_alpha   90.00
_cell.angle_beta   90.00
_cell.angle_gamma   90.00
#
_symmetry.space_group_name_H-M   'P 1'
#
loop_
_entity.id
_entity.type
_entity.pdbx_description
1 polymer ?
#
loop_
_entity_poly.entity_id
_entity_poly.type
_entity_poly.pdbx_seq_one_letter_code
_entity_poly.pdbx_strand_id
1 'polypeptide(L)'
;MASIVRRTKSKYWTACFTDRDGRQLKRSTKTTDRNAATQIAAELERVERQARQGSLTTTQLRKVLNDVSEKVTGDSLNVPSVEDYFRDWLTGIEARNTPATLERYRSAVKWFLLNLQGKAKKPVSSVTPQDIENHLNLRLKSGSAPKTAIVDLKIIKVAFHRAENYGTILKNPVAAVQLPKEDSSEREVFTHDEIQKMLNATPTLEWQTLILLGYFIGARLGDCVRMKWENVFPEVGVISYQQQKTGKKVTVPMHFHVIEHLKYMATFGTSGFLCPKLAAKGSGGKHGLSEGFKRVVLKAGLDPMTVKGKGVRNFSRRTFHSLRHSFNSAMANAGVPDEIRMKLTGHASKKMNERYTHLQLATLKSAVTKMPLFGQIKEPS
;
A
#
# COMPACT_ATOMS: atom_id res chain seq x y z
N MET A 1 -28.73 16.93 -43.02
CA MET A 1 -28.31 18.31 -42.66
C MET A 1 -28.72 18.62 -41.23
N ALA A 2 -27.81 19.17 -40.48
CA ALA A 2 -28.12 19.59 -39.13
C ALA A 2 -29.18 20.70 -39.10
N SER A 3 -30.09 20.64 -38.20
CA SER A 3 -31.13 21.65 -37.97
C SER A 3 -31.23 21.97 -36.46
N ILE A 4 -31.86 23.10 -36.12
CA ILE A 4 -32.13 23.46 -34.75
C ILE A 4 -33.63 23.60 -34.51
N VAL A 5 -34.08 23.16 -33.33
CA VAL A 5 -35.47 23.23 -32.93
C VAL A 5 -35.55 23.83 -31.52
N ARG A 6 -36.51 24.73 -31.27
CA ARG A 6 -36.80 25.25 -29.94
C ARG A 6 -37.98 24.52 -29.33
N ARG A 7 -37.79 23.84 -28.21
CA ARG A 7 -38.89 23.15 -27.51
C ARG A 7 -39.67 24.15 -26.67
N THR A 8 -41.01 24.03 -26.64
CA THR A 8 -41.95 24.94 -25.97
C THR A 8 -41.65 25.17 -24.46
N LYS A 9 -40.98 24.22 -23.79
CA LYS A 9 -40.62 24.32 -22.36
C LYS A 9 -39.13 24.53 -22.12
N SER A 10 -38.31 24.84 -23.13
CA SER A 10 -36.86 25.03 -22.96
C SER A 10 -36.44 26.43 -23.43
N LYS A 11 -35.62 27.11 -22.61
CA LYS A 11 -34.98 28.35 -23.01
C LYS A 11 -33.82 28.15 -24.01
N TYR A 12 -33.34 26.91 -24.15
CA TYR A 12 -32.21 26.56 -25.03
C TYR A 12 -32.66 25.93 -26.35
N TRP A 13 -31.88 26.17 -27.38
CA TRP A 13 -32.03 25.51 -28.68
C TRP A 13 -31.59 24.04 -28.58
N THR A 14 -32.17 23.19 -29.39
CA THR A 14 -31.84 21.77 -29.53
C THR A 14 -31.30 21.53 -30.94
N ALA A 15 -30.10 21.02 -31.04
CA ALA A 15 -29.52 20.55 -32.28
C ALA A 15 -30.10 19.20 -32.66
N CYS A 16 -30.51 19.06 -33.93
CA CYS A 16 -30.94 17.81 -34.56
C CYS A 16 -29.91 17.47 -35.65
N PHE A 17 -29.24 16.33 -35.53
CA PHE A 17 -28.21 15.88 -36.47
C PHE A 17 -28.24 14.35 -36.60
N THR A 18 -27.56 13.83 -37.60
CA THR A 18 -27.52 12.38 -37.87
C THR A 18 -26.21 11.83 -37.29
N ASP A 19 -26.29 10.75 -36.51
CA ASP A 19 -25.14 10.07 -35.94
C ASP A 19 -24.38 9.21 -36.94
N ARG A 20 -23.30 8.58 -36.52
CA ARG A 20 -22.46 7.69 -37.32
C ARG A 20 -23.22 6.48 -37.87
N ASP A 21 -24.28 6.05 -37.21
CA ASP A 21 -25.10 4.88 -37.57
C ASP A 21 -26.32 5.26 -38.43
N GLY A 22 -26.44 6.56 -38.83
CA GLY A 22 -27.53 7.04 -39.67
C GLY A 22 -28.80 7.44 -38.93
N ARG A 23 -28.79 7.44 -37.57
CA ARG A 23 -29.95 7.77 -36.73
C ARG A 23 -30.00 9.26 -36.45
N GLN A 24 -31.17 9.83 -36.36
CA GLN A 24 -31.36 11.22 -35.94
C GLN A 24 -31.21 11.37 -34.40
N LEU A 25 -30.27 12.17 -33.99
CA LEU A 25 -30.06 12.55 -32.60
C LEU A 25 -30.53 13.98 -32.31
N LYS A 26 -30.97 14.23 -31.07
CA LYS A 26 -31.39 15.54 -30.59
C LYS A 26 -30.60 15.85 -29.31
N ARG A 27 -29.79 16.94 -29.34
CA ARG A 27 -29.01 17.39 -28.19
C ARG A 27 -29.24 18.85 -27.90
N SER A 28 -29.38 19.22 -26.60
CA SER A 28 -29.45 20.62 -26.20
C SER A 28 -28.12 21.32 -26.51
N THR A 29 -28.19 22.49 -27.12
CA THR A 29 -27.02 23.33 -27.39
C THR A 29 -26.60 24.18 -26.19
N LYS A 30 -27.42 24.20 -25.12
CA LYS A 30 -27.25 25.02 -23.93
C LYS A 30 -27.06 26.53 -24.20
N THR A 31 -27.40 27.00 -25.39
CA THR A 31 -27.39 28.41 -25.76
C THR A 31 -28.80 28.89 -26.14
N THR A 32 -29.06 30.16 -25.86
CA THR A 32 -30.28 30.88 -26.24
C THR A 32 -30.12 31.59 -27.57
N ASP A 33 -28.88 31.79 -28.05
CA ASP A 33 -28.56 32.39 -29.32
C ASP A 33 -28.77 31.40 -30.46
N ARG A 34 -29.57 31.81 -31.46
CA ARG A 34 -29.91 31.00 -32.65
C ARG A 34 -28.70 30.75 -33.53
N ASN A 35 -27.84 31.75 -33.70
CA ASN A 35 -26.67 31.62 -34.59
C ASN A 35 -25.62 30.67 -34.00
N ALA A 36 -25.34 30.79 -32.71
CA ALA A 36 -24.46 29.92 -31.99
C ALA A 36 -25.01 28.47 -31.99
N ALA A 37 -26.32 28.29 -31.79
CA ALA A 37 -26.95 26.97 -31.85
C ALA A 37 -26.85 26.31 -33.23
N THR A 38 -26.98 27.09 -34.29
CA THR A 38 -26.83 26.60 -35.67
C THR A 38 -25.39 26.14 -35.96
N GLN A 39 -24.40 26.92 -35.49
CA GLN A 39 -22.99 26.53 -35.62
C GLN A 39 -22.70 25.23 -34.88
N ILE A 40 -23.17 25.10 -33.65
CA ILE A 40 -23.03 23.89 -32.83
C ILE A 40 -23.66 22.68 -33.53
N ALA A 41 -24.87 22.83 -34.10
CA ALA A 41 -25.55 21.75 -34.82
C ALA A 41 -24.75 21.31 -36.04
N ALA A 42 -24.26 22.25 -36.84
CA ALA A 42 -23.44 21.96 -38.03
C ALA A 42 -22.12 21.25 -37.65
N GLU A 43 -21.47 21.67 -36.56
CA GLU A 43 -20.24 21.06 -36.08
C GLU A 43 -20.46 19.61 -35.61
N LEU A 44 -21.54 19.36 -34.86
CA LEU A 44 -21.91 18.00 -34.44
C LEU A 44 -22.16 17.08 -35.64
N GLU A 45 -22.87 17.54 -36.68
CA GLU A 45 -23.10 16.73 -37.86
C GLU A 45 -21.80 16.51 -38.67
N ARG A 46 -20.90 17.51 -38.71
CA ARG A 46 -19.59 17.38 -39.35
C ARG A 46 -18.76 16.28 -38.70
N VAL A 47 -18.73 16.25 -37.37
CA VAL A 47 -18.00 15.25 -36.58
C VAL A 47 -18.55 13.84 -36.82
N GLU A 48 -19.88 13.67 -36.79
CA GLU A 48 -20.52 12.39 -37.01
C GLU A 48 -20.31 11.90 -38.44
N ARG A 49 -20.31 12.81 -39.43
CA ARG A 49 -20.01 12.49 -40.85
C ARG A 49 -18.57 12.02 -41.00
N GLN A 50 -17.60 12.71 -40.39
CA GLN A 50 -16.19 12.33 -40.41
C GLN A 50 -15.95 11.00 -39.68
N ALA A 51 -16.65 10.75 -38.56
CA ALA A 51 -16.62 9.45 -37.86
C ALA A 51 -17.15 8.31 -38.76
N ARG A 52 -18.21 8.57 -39.53
CA ARG A 52 -18.78 7.60 -40.51
C ARG A 52 -17.78 7.26 -41.62
N GLN A 53 -16.98 8.24 -42.03
CA GLN A 53 -15.96 8.05 -43.10
C GLN A 53 -14.65 7.43 -42.55
N GLY A 54 -14.55 7.11 -41.26
CA GLY A 54 -13.33 6.55 -40.66
C GLY A 54 -12.13 7.49 -40.65
N SER A 55 -12.31 8.78 -40.96
CA SER A 55 -11.22 9.76 -41.14
C SER A 55 -10.92 10.60 -39.93
N LEU A 56 -11.64 10.43 -38.81
CA LEU A 56 -11.43 11.18 -37.58
C LEU A 56 -10.28 10.58 -36.75
N THR A 57 -9.17 11.30 -36.69
CA THR A 57 -8.15 11.00 -35.71
C THR A 57 -8.62 11.45 -34.30
N THR A 58 -8.16 10.76 -33.24
CA THR A 58 -8.45 11.11 -31.84
C THR A 58 -8.09 12.57 -31.53
N THR A 59 -7.07 13.12 -32.19
CA THR A 59 -6.64 14.51 -32.06
C THR A 59 -7.65 15.50 -32.64
N GLN A 60 -8.22 15.19 -33.80
CA GLN A 60 -9.27 16.01 -34.46
C GLN A 60 -10.57 16.00 -33.65
N LEU A 61 -10.98 14.83 -33.16
CA LEU A 61 -12.15 14.71 -32.28
C LEU A 61 -12.00 15.58 -31.00
N ARG A 62 -10.83 15.57 -30.38
CA ARG A 62 -10.53 16.40 -29.21
C ARG A 62 -10.57 17.89 -29.53
N LYS A 63 -10.00 18.31 -30.65
CA LYS A 63 -10.02 19.71 -31.06
C LYS A 63 -11.46 20.19 -31.23
N VAL A 64 -12.30 19.42 -31.89
CA VAL A 64 -13.72 19.77 -32.10
C VAL A 64 -14.48 19.82 -30.76
N LEU A 65 -14.23 18.87 -29.84
CA LEU A 65 -14.85 18.86 -28.51
C LEU A 65 -14.37 20.06 -27.67
N ASN A 66 -13.11 20.45 -27.79
CA ASN A 66 -12.58 21.67 -27.14
C ASN A 66 -13.25 22.92 -27.68
N ASP A 67 -13.31 23.06 -29.01
CA ASP A 67 -13.91 24.24 -29.68
C ASP A 67 -15.41 24.36 -29.32
N VAL A 68 -16.11 23.25 -29.21
CA VAL A 68 -17.52 23.21 -28.79
C VAL A 68 -17.66 23.54 -27.30
N SER A 69 -16.77 23.02 -26.42
CA SER A 69 -16.77 23.32 -24.99
C SER A 69 -16.52 24.79 -24.73
N GLU A 70 -15.48 25.34 -25.35
CA GLU A 70 -15.11 26.75 -25.22
C GLU A 70 -16.25 27.70 -25.67
N LYS A 71 -16.93 27.36 -26.76
CA LYS A 71 -18.10 28.13 -27.25
C LYS A 71 -19.36 27.99 -26.39
N VAL A 72 -19.51 26.88 -25.65
CA VAL A 72 -20.73 26.60 -24.85
C VAL A 72 -20.56 26.96 -23.39
N THR A 73 -19.37 26.75 -22.81
CA THR A 73 -19.10 26.95 -21.39
C THR A 73 -18.16 28.13 -21.11
N GLY A 74 -17.49 28.67 -22.12
CA GLY A 74 -16.42 29.65 -21.97
C GLY A 74 -15.08 29.05 -21.50
N ASP A 75 -15.07 27.74 -21.19
CA ASP A 75 -13.89 27.03 -20.70
C ASP A 75 -13.33 26.08 -21.74
N SER A 76 -12.02 26.14 -21.99
CA SER A 76 -11.31 25.12 -22.73
C SER A 76 -11.22 23.84 -21.88
N LEU A 77 -11.45 22.69 -22.50
CA LEU A 77 -11.18 21.37 -21.86
C LEU A 77 -9.65 21.19 -21.70
N ASN A 78 -9.07 21.91 -20.75
CA ASN A 78 -7.63 21.81 -20.50
C ASN A 78 -7.35 20.53 -19.70
N VAL A 79 -7.19 19.43 -20.43
CA VAL A 79 -6.80 18.15 -19.81
C VAL A 79 -5.29 18.21 -19.51
N PRO A 80 -4.88 18.16 -18.23
CA PRO A 80 -3.48 18.26 -17.86
C PRO A 80 -2.65 17.14 -18.49
N SER A 81 -1.35 17.38 -18.68
CA SER A 81 -0.43 16.30 -19.04
C SER A 81 -0.38 15.25 -17.93
N VAL A 82 0.09 14.03 -18.27
CA VAL A 82 0.27 12.99 -17.24
C VAL A 82 1.19 13.50 -16.13
N GLU A 83 2.30 14.14 -16.49
CA GLU A 83 3.29 14.68 -15.55
C GLU A 83 2.68 15.73 -14.62
N ASP A 84 1.96 16.73 -15.18
CA ASP A 84 1.31 17.79 -14.40
C ASP A 84 0.24 17.20 -13.48
N TYR A 85 -0.60 16.30 -14.00
CA TYR A 85 -1.63 15.64 -13.22
C TYR A 85 -1.07 14.91 -12.00
N PHE A 86 0.00 14.10 -12.18
CA PHE A 86 0.60 13.36 -11.08
C PHE A 86 1.34 14.26 -10.10
N ARG A 87 1.95 15.35 -10.56
CA ARG A 87 2.55 16.36 -9.68
C ARG A 87 1.49 17.01 -8.77
N ASP A 88 0.38 17.47 -9.36
CA ASP A 88 -0.72 18.09 -8.62
C ASP A 88 -1.40 17.11 -7.67
N TRP A 89 -1.53 15.84 -8.10
CA TRP A 89 -2.04 14.78 -7.24
C TRP A 89 -1.15 14.55 -6.01
N LEU A 90 0.17 14.48 -6.18
CA LEU A 90 1.12 14.32 -5.09
C LEU A 90 1.06 15.50 -4.11
N THR A 91 1.02 16.73 -4.61
CA THR A 91 0.85 17.93 -3.78
C THR A 91 -0.47 17.89 -2.99
N GLY A 92 -1.56 17.50 -3.64
CA GLY A 92 -2.88 17.44 -3.00
C GLY A 92 -3.03 16.37 -1.91
N ILE A 93 -2.14 15.38 -1.86
CA ILE A 93 -2.15 14.33 -0.82
C ILE A 93 -1.08 14.52 0.25
N GLU A 94 -0.18 15.48 0.10
CA GLU A 94 0.97 15.69 0.99
C GLU A 94 0.56 15.90 2.45
N ALA A 95 -0.39 16.77 2.70
CA ALA A 95 -0.87 17.10 4.05
C ALA A 95 -1.59 15.93 4.76
N ARG A 96 -2.03 14.89 4.01
CA ARG A 96 -2.82 13.77 4.54
C ARG A 96 -2.01 12.50 4.75
N ASN A 97 -0.73 12.51 4.37
CA ASN A 97 0.11 11.32 4.38
C ASN A 97 1.38 11.54 5.20
N THR A 98 1.88 10.47 5.81
CA THR A 98 3.18 10.52 6.47
C THR A 98 4.30 10.71 5.44
N PRO A 99 5.45 11.33 5.82
CA PRO A 99 6.59 11.51 4.91
C PRO A 99 7.04 10.21 4.24
N ALA A 100 7.06 9.10 4.97
CA ALA A 100 7.43 7.79 4.42
C ALA A 100 6.41 7.26 3.37
N THR A 101 5.13 7.51 3.58
CA THR A 101 4.08 7.16 2.61
C THR A 101 4.21 8.01 1.35
N LEU A 102 4.42 9.31 1.53
CA LEU A 102 4.58 10.25 0.41
C LEU A 102 5.82 9.93 -0.43
N GLU A 103 6.95 9.60 0.21
CA GLU A 103 8.16 9.17 -0.49
C GLU A 103 7.92 7.90 -1.31
N ARG A 104 7.15 6.95 -0.77
CA ARG A 104 6.77 5.74 -1.50
C ARG A 104 5.89 6.06 -2.72
N TYR A 105 4.98 7.04 -2.60
CA TYR A 105 4.14 7.49 -3.70
C TYR A 105 4.96 8.23 -4.76
N ARG A 106 5.84 9.15 -4.35
CA ARG A 106 6.79 9.84 -5.24
C ARG A 106 7.64 8.85 -6.04
N SER A 107 8.14 7.81 -5.38
CA SER A 107 8.92 6.76 -6.03
C SER A 107 8.10 6.01 -7.10
N ALA A 108 6.86 5.62 -6.80
CA ALA A 108 5.99 4.93 -7.76
C ALA A 108 5.67 5.80 -8.97
N VAL A 109 5.33 7.07 -8.74
CA VAL A 109 5.06 8.06 -9.81
C VAL A 109 6.30 8.30 -10.66
N LYS A 110 7.47 8.50 -10.03
CA LYS A 110 8.74 8.67 -10.76
C LYS A 110 9.00 7.54 -11.76
N TRP A 111 8.85 6.28 -11.32
CA TRP A 111 9.04 5.13 -12.20
C TRP A 111 7.98 5.04 -13.29
N PHE A 112 6.75 5.41 -12.98
CA PHE A 112 5.66 5.43 -13.96
C PHE A 112 5.92 6.44 -15.07
N LEU A 113 6.24 7.69 -14.71
CA LEU A 113 6.54 8.76 -15.67
C LEU A 113 7.78 8.42 -16.51
N LEU A 114 8.84 7.88 -15.89
CA LEU A 114 10.04 7.43 -16.60
C LEU A 114 9.70 6.38 -17.67
N ASN A 115 8.86 5.40 -17.34
CA ASN A 115 8.49 4.33 -18.26
C ASN A 115 7.52 4.78 -19.37
N LEU A 116 6.75 5.84 -19.14
CA LEU A 116 5.90 6.46 -20.17
C LEU A 116 6.69 7.28 -21.19
N GLN A 117 7.91 7.68 -20.86
CA GLN A 117 8.78 8.49 -21.73
C GLN A 117 8.05 9.74 -22.28
N GLY A 118 8.11 10.00 -23.57
CA GLY A 118 7.46 11.16 -24.21
C GLY A 118 5.92 11.21 -24.02
N LYS A 119 5.28 10.10 -23.66
CA LYS A 119 3.85 10.06 -23.36
C LYS A 119 3.51 10.75 -22.03
N ALA A 120 4.48 10.92 -21.13
CA ALA A 120 4.30 11.68 -19.88
C ALA A 120 3.85 13.14 -20.12
N LYS A 121 4.26 13.73 -21.26
CA LYS A 121 3.88 15.09 -21.68
C LYS A 121 2.54 15.16 -22.43
N LYS A 122 1.89 14.02 -22.70
CA LYS A 122 0.58 13.96 -23.36
C LYS A 122 -0.55 14.06 -22.31
N PRO A 123 -1.78 14.42 -22.73
CA PRO A 123 -2.92 14.47 -21.81
C PRO A 123 -3.10 13.19 -21.02
N VAL A 124 -3.45 13.31 -19.71
CA VAL A 124 -3.64 12.14 -18.82
C VAL A 124 -4.68 11.15 -19.36
N SER A 125 -5.65 11.63 -20.11
CA SER A 125 -6.66 10.80 -20.80
C SER A 125 -6.10 9.96 -21.95
N SER A 126 -4.83 10.15 -22.35
CA SER A 126 -4.19 9.36 -23.40
C SER A 126 -3.58 8.05 -22.92
N VAL A 127 -3.50 7.86 -21.59
CA VAL A 127 -2.95 6.63 -21.01
C VAL A 127 -3.93 5.48 -21.20
N THR A 128 -3.43 4.39 -21.77
CA THR A 128 -4.19 3.18 -22.09
C THR A 128 -3.84 2.04 -21.11
N PRO A 129 -4.68 0.99 -21.01
CA PRO A 129 -4.32 -0.23 -20.29
C PRO A 129 -2.99 -0.84 -20.76
N GLN A 130 -2.70 -0.78 -22.06
CA GLN A 130 -1.44 -1.26 -22.61
C GLN A 130 -0.22 -0.53 -22.06
N ASP A 131 -0.31 0.79 -21.83
CA ASP A 131 0.78 1.55 -21.19
C ASP A 131 1.03 1.08 -19.75
N ILE A 132 -0.03 0.72 -19.05
CA ILE A 132 0.06 0.20 -17.67
C ILE A 132 0.70 -1.20 -17.68
N GLU A 133 0.34 -2.07 -18.59
CA GLU A 133 0.97 -3.39 -18.76
C GLU A 133 2.45 -3.26 -19.14
N ASN A 134 2.78 -2.36 -20.04
CA ASN A 134 4.17 -2.06 -20.42
C ASN A 134 4.97 -1.57 -19.21
N HIS A 135 4.40 -0.65 -18.41
CA HIS A 135 5.02 -0.20 -17.16
C HIS A 135 5.28 -1.37 -16.20
N LEU A 136 4.29 -2.24 -15.97
CA LEU A 136 4.43 -3.42 -15.12
C LEU A 136 5.58 -4.32 -15.61
N ASN A 137 5.59 -4.63 -16.91
CA ASN A 137 6.60 -5.48 -17.53
C ASN A 137 8.01 -4.86 -17.42
N LEU A 138 8.16 -3.55 -17.63
CA LEU A 138 9.42 -2.84 -17.46
C LEU A 138 9.90 -2.88 -16.00
N ARG A 139 9.00 -2.71 -15.03
CA ARG A 139 9.33 -2.83 -13.60
C ARG A 139 9.85 -4.23 -13.25
N LEU A 140 9.20 -5.27 -13.76
CA LEU A 140 9.63 -6.66 -13.53
C LEU A 140 10.96 -6.96 -14.22
N LYS A 141 11.14 -6.53 -15.47
CA LYS A 141 12.40 -6.69 -16.22
C LYS A 141 13.57 -5.94 -15.57
N SER A 142 13.33 -4.76 -14.97
CA SER A 142 14.35 -4.01 -14.23
C SER A 142 14.73 -4.63 -12.87
N GLY A 143 14.21 -5.81 -12.56
CA GLY A 143 14.53 -6.56 -11.34
C GLY A 143 13.71 -6.15 -10.11
N SER A 144 12.62 -5.41 -10.27
CA SER A 144 11.71 -5.14 -9.14
C SER A 144 11.00 -6.42 -8.72
N ALA A 145 10.91 -6.64 -7.40
CA ALA A 145 10.12 -7.76 -6.90
C ALA A 145 8.64 -7.61 -7.32
N PRO A 146 7.93 -8.69 -7.68
CA PRO A 146 6.51 -8.63 -8.09
C PRO A 146 5.64 -7.85 -7.12
N LYS A 147 5.82 -8.06 -5.82
CA LYS A 147 5.11 -7.32 -4.76
C LYS A 147 5.34 -5.81 -4.82
N THR A 148 6.56 -5.37 -5.15
CA THR A 148 6.88 -3.95 -5.29
C THR A 148 6.18 -3.35 -6.50
N ALA A 149 6.21 -4.04 -7.65
CA ALA A 149 5.53 -3.60 -8.86
C ALA A 149 4.00 -3.53 -8.67
N ILE A 150 3.41 -4.51 -7.96
CA ILE A 150 1.98 -4.50 -7.61
C ILE A 150 1.64 -3.29 -6.72
N VAL A 151 2.48 -2.96 -5.73
CA VAL A 151 2.26 -1.79 -4.87
C VAL A 151 2.38 -0.51 -5.68
N ASP A 152 3.33 -0.40 -6.62
CA ASP A 152 3.44 0.75 -7.53
C ASP A 152 2.14 0.91 -8.34
N LEU A 153 1.62 -0.16 -8.94
CA LEU A 153 0.36 -0.11 -9.68
C LEU A 153 -0.84 0.26 -8.81
N LYS A 154 -0.91 -0.24 -7.56
CA LYS A 154 -1.98 0.15 -6.62
C LYS A 154 -1.96 1.66 -6.34
N ILE A 155 -0.76 2.26 -6.22
CA ILE A 155 -0.60 3.71 -6.04
C ILE A 155 -1.08 4.46 -7.29
N ILE A 156 -0.64 4.04 -8.47
CA ILE A 156 -1.04 4.63 -9.74
C ILE A 156 -2.56 4.51 -9.96
N LYS A 157 -3.14 3.35 -9.58
CA LYS A 157 -4.60 3.13 -9.61
C LYS A 157 -5.36 4.15 -8.79
N VAL A 158 -4.87 4.50 -7.60
CA VAL A 158 -5.51 5.52 -6.72
C VAL A 158 -5.50 6.89 -7.39
N ALA A 159 -4.39 7.27 -8.04
CA ALA A 159 -4.30 8.53 -8.77
C ALA A 159 -5.29 8.58 -9.96
N PHE A 160 -5.33 7.54 -10.78
CA PHE A 160 -6.28 7.46 -11.90
C PHE A 160 -7.74 7.34 -11.44
N HIS A 161 -8.01 6.74 -10.28
CA HIS A 161 -9.37 6.73 -9.72
C HIS A 161 -9.86 8.13 -9.35
N ARG A 162 -8.95 8.98 -8.82
CA ARG A 162 -9.28 10.40 -8.63
C ARG A 162 -9.55 11.11 -9.95
N ALA A 163 -8.76 10.84 -11.01
CA ALA A 163 -8.98 11.42 -12.34
C ALA A 163 -10.34 11.02 -12.93
N GLU A 164 -10.74 9.77 -12.76
CA GLU A 164 -12.04 9.23 -13.15
C GLU A 164 -13.19 9.91 -12.38
N ASN A 165 -13.09 10.00 -11.05
CA ASN A 165 -14.11 10.63 -10.21
C ASN A 165 -14.28 12.13 -10.48
N TYR A 166 -13.22 12.81 -10.92
CA TYR A 166 -13.25 14.24 -11.30
C TYR A 166 -13.64 14.47 -12.76
N GLY A 167 -13.92 13.40 -13.52
CA GLY A 167 -14.29 13.48 -14.92
C GLY A 167 -13.13 13.86 -15.86
N THR A 168 -11.88 13.89 -15.36
CA THR A 168 -10.68 14.17 -16.17
C THR A 168 -10.41 13.05 -17.18
N ILE A 169 -10.78 11.82 -16.82
CA ILE A 169 -10.76 10.63 -17.70
C ILE A 169 -12.10 9.90 -17.59
N LEU A 170 -12.45 9.14 -18.64
CA LEU A 170 -13.69 8.36 -18.65
C LEU A 170 -13.62 7.07 -17.85
N LYS A 171 -12.46 6.41 -17.83
CA LYS A 171 -12.25 5.12 -17.17
C LYS A 171 -10.81 4.99 -16.71
N ASN A 172 -10.63 4.40 -15.52
CA ASN A 172 -9.31 4.14 -14.97
C ASN A 172 -8.57 3.05 -15.78
N PRO A 173 -7.46 3.37 -16.45
CA PRO A 173 -6.74 2.41 -17.28
C PRO A 173 -6.12 1.24 -16.51
N VAL A 174 -5.85 1.43 -15.21
CA VAL A 174 -5.27 0.39 -14.35
C VAL A 174 -6.31 -0.68 -13.99
N ALA A 175 -7.61 -0.38 -14.10
CA ALA A 175 -8.67 -1.31 -13.71
C ALA A 175 -8.74 -2.56 -14.60
N ALA A 176 -8.31 -2.46 -15.85
CA ALA A 176 -8.33 -3.54 -16.82
C ALA A 176 -7.08 -4.45 -16.77
N VAL A 177 -6.04 -4.06 -16.01
CA VAL A 177 -4.76 -4.78 -15.99
C VAL A 177 -4.78 -5.87 -14.93
N GLN A 178 -4.42 -7.09 -15.31
CA GLN A 178 -4.27 -8.20 -14.39
C GLN A 178 -2.98 -8.07 -13.59
N LEU A 179 -3.09 -8.19 -12.27
CA LEU A 179 -1.92 -8.18 -11.39
C LEU A 179 -1.29 -9.57 -11.35
N PRO A 180 0.05 -9.67 -11.34
CA PRO A 180 0.74 -10.93 -11.15
C PRO A 180 0.39 -11.54 -9.79
N LYS A 181 0.45 -12.87 -9.68
CA LYS A 181 0.27 -13.56 -8.39
C LYS A 181 1.37 -13.11 -7.42
N GLU A 182 0.98 -12.77 -6.19
CA GLU A 182 1.94 -12.51 -5.12
C GLU A 182 2.46 -13.85 -4.59
N ASP A 183 3.75 -14.10 -4.73
CA ASP A 183 4.42 -15.15 -3.96
C ASP A 183 4.54 -14.65 -2.52
N SER A 184 3.71 -15.19 -1.64
CA SER A 184 3.83 -14.94 -0.21
C SER A 184 4.88 -15.89 0.36
N SER A 185 6.14 -15.47 0.36
CA SER A 185 7.13 -16.18 1.18
C SER A 185 6.78 -15.94 2.66
N GLU A 186 6.50 -17.02 3.39
CA GLU A 186 6.34 -16.97 4.83
C GLU A 186 7.62 -16.44 5.48
N ARG A 187 7.45 -15.65 6.53
CA ARG A 187 8.59 -15.18 7.32
C ARG A 187 8.95 -16.24 8.34
N GLU A 188 10.24 -16.49 8.47
CA GLU A 188 10.77 -17.40 9.45
C GLU A 188 10.66 -16.82 10.86
N VAL A 189 10.39 -17.68 11.83
CA VAL A 189 10.40 -17.38 13.26
C VAL A 189 11.74 -17.78 13.89
N PHE A 190 12.05 -17.19 15.02
CA PHE A 190 13.18 -17.63 15.86
C PHE A 190 12.66 -18.60 16.92
N THR A 191 13.40 -19.66 17.20
CA THR A 191 13.17 -20.53 18.34
C THR A 191 13.61 -19.87 19.64
N HIS A 192 13.21 -20.41 20.78
CA HIS A 192 13.64 -19.92 22.09
C HIS A 192 15.16 -19.96 22.25
N ASP A 193 15.81 -21.06 21.84
CA ASP A 193 17.27 -21.22 21.91
C ASP A 193 18.01 -20.24 21.02
N GLU A 194 17.48 -19.94 19.84
CA GLU A 194 18.06 -18.94 18.93
C GLU A 194 17.96 -17.53 19.53
N ILE A 195 16.86 -17.20 20.23
CA ILE A 195 16.71 -15.94 20.95
C ILE A 195 17.72 -15.85 22.09
N GLN A 196 17.91 -16.93 22.85
CA GLN A 196 18.92 -16.98 23.91
C GLN A 196 20.33 -16.76 23.36
N LYS A 197 20.68 -17.41 22.22
CA LYS A 197 21.94 -17.19 21.51
C LYS A 197 22.12 -15.71 21.10
N MET A 198 21.06 -15.08 20.57
CA MET A 198 21.10 -13.66 20.22
C MET A 198 21.33 -12.78 21.44
N LEU A 199 20.64 -13.02 22.55
CA LEU A 199 20.82 -12.25 23.81
C LEU A 199 22.26 -12.35 24.30
N ASN A 200 22.87 -13.53 24.26
CA ASN A 200 24.26 -13.75 24.68
C ASN A 200 25.28 -13.10 23.71
N ALA A 201 24.93 -13.01 22.42
CA ALA A 201 25.82 -12.45 21.39
C ALA A 201 25.67 -10.92 21.22
N THR A 202 24.71 -10.27 21.88
CA THR A 202 24.49 -8.84 21.72
C THR A 202 25.67 -8.01 22.20
N PRO A 203 26.03 -6.96 21.45
CA PRO A 203 27.18 -6.12 21.81
C PRO A 203 26.86 -5.09 22.91
N THR A 204 25.59 -4.83 23.21
CA THR A 204 25.16 -3.79 24.14
C THR A 204 23.84 -4.14 24.83
N LEU A 205 23.63 -3.59 26.05
CA LEU A 205 22.37 -3.70 26.79
C LEU A 205 21.17 -3.16 25.97
N GLU A 206 21.33 -2.11 25.18
CA GLU A 206 20.27 -1.58 24.36
C GLU A 206 19.80 -2.61 23.30
N TRP A 207 20.69 -3.40 22.70
CA TRP A 207 20.29 -4.48 21.79
C TRP A 207 19.60 -5.62 22.53
N GLN A 208 20.01 -5.95 23.76
CA GLN A 208 19.28 -6.91 24.60
C GLN A 208 17.87 -6.42 24.87
N THR A 209 17.74 -5.14 25.28
CA THR A 209 16.43 -4.50 25.47
C THR A 209 15.54 -4.62 24.24
N LEU A 210 16.06 -4.28 23.06
CA LEU A 210 15.25 -4.37 21.82
C LEU A 210 14.81 -5.81 21.52
N ILE A 211 15.68 -6.80 21.72
CA ILE A 211 15.35 -8.22 21.49
C ILE A 211 14.27 -8.67 22.47
N LEU A 212 14.41 -8.36 23.75
CA LEU A 212 13.42 -8.70 24.78
C LEU A 212 12.06 -8.05 24.49
N LEU A 213 12.03 -6.76 24.14
CA LEU A 213 10.80 -6.07 23.76
C LEU A 213 10.18 -6.64 22.47
N GLY A 214 11.01 -6.97 21.47
CA GLY A 214 10.55 -7.59 20.23
C GLY A 214 9.92 -8.97 20.44
N TYR A 215 10.51 -9.77 21.33
CA TYR A 215 10.08 -11.14 21.59
C TYR A 215 8.96 -11.24 22.65
N PHE A 216 9.07 -10.57 23.81
CA PHE A 216 8.09 -10.72 24.90
C PHE A 216 6.94 -9.72 24.85
N ILE A 217 7.10 -8.59 24.16
CA ILE A 217 6.06 -7.58 23.98
C ILE A 217 5.47 -7.64 22.56
N GLY A 218 6.19 -8.26 21.62
CA GLY A 218 5.78 -8.33 20.23
C GLY A 218 5.75 -6.96 19.52
N ALA A 219 6.47 -5.96 20.02
CA ALA A 219 6.49 -4.61 19.48
C ALA A 219 7.31 -4.53 18.17
N ARG A 220 6.99 -3.56 17.29
CA ARG A 220 7.77 -3.32 16.09
C ARG A 220 9.09 -2.62 16.43
N LEU A 221 10.13 -2.82 15.61
CA LEU A 221 11.44 -2.20 15.82
C LEU A 221 11.35 -0.68 16.08
N GLY A 222 10.59 0.04 15.24
CA GLY A 222 10.40 1.48 15.41
C GLY A 222 9.69 1.87 16.70
N ASP A 223 8.77 1.04 17.18
CA ASP A 223 8.08 1.25 18.46
C ASP A 223 9.03 0.94 19.63
N CYS A 224 9.77 -0.18 19.60
CA CYS A 224 10.75 -0.56 20.63
C CYS A 224 11.81 0.52 20.86
N VAL A 225 12.39 1.03 19.77
CA VAL A 225 13.47 2.03 19.82
C VAL A 225 13.00 3.35 20.43
N ARG A 226 11.73 3.69 20.23
CA ARG A 226 11.15 4.95 20.72
C ARG A 226 10.46 4.82 22.08
N MET A 227 10.47 3.64 22.68
CA MET A 227 9.98 3.48 24.04
C MET A 227 10.83 4.29 25.02
N LYS A 228 10.16 4.96 25.92
CA LYS A 228 10.74 5.76 26.99
C LYS A 228 10.45 5.12 28.33
N TRP A 229 11.17 5.54 29.36
CA TRP A 229 10.93 5.11 30.72
C TRP A 229 9.52 5.45 31.21
N GLU A 230 8.93 6.55 30.73
CA GLU A 230 7.54 6.93 31.01
C GLU A 230 6.48 5.93 30.49
N ASN A 231 6.89 5.02 29.60
CA ASN A 231 6.03 3.95 29.08
C ASN A 231 6.05 2.69 29.95
N VAL A 232 6.95 2.61 30.94
CA VAL A 232 7.15 1.45 31.79
C VAL A 232 6.48 1.70 33.15
N PHE A 233 5.61 0.79 33.55
CA PHE A 233 4.86 0.85 34.80
C PHE A 233 5.22 -0.40 35.64
N PRO A 234 6.34 -0.40 36.36
CA PRO A 234 6.84 -1.58 37.05
C PRO A 234 5.93 -2.04 38.20
N GLU A 235 5.21 -1.11 38.85
CA GLU A 235 4.28 -1.40 39.96
C GLU A 235 3.13 -2.32 39.55
N VAL A 236 2.65 -2.14 38.31
CA VAL A 236 1.56 -2.97 37.72
C VAL A 236 2.09 -3.96 36.71
N GLY A 237 3.39 -4.00 36.47
CA GLY A 237 4.03 -4.96 35.58
C GLY A 237 3.66 -4.82 34.10
N VAL A 238 3.42 -3.59 33.61
CA VAL A 238 3.02 -3.36 32.20
C VAL A 238 3.87 -2.32 31.49
N ILE A 239 3.95 -2.45 30.16
CA ILE A 239 4.42 -1.41 29.24
C ILE A 239 3.24 -0.89 28.45
N SER A 240 3.07 0.44 28.40
CA SER A 240 2.01 1.10 27.63
C SER A 240 2.60 2.13 26.67
N TYR A 241 2.37 1.95 25.38
CA TYR A 241 2.93 2.82 24.35
C TYR A 241 1.97 3.02 23.18
N GLN A 242 2.17 4.09 22.41
CA GLN A 242 1.42 4.36 21.19
C GLN A 242 2.21 3.87 19.98
N GLN A 243 1.58 3.00 19.18
CA GLN A 243 2.17 2.49 17.95
C GLN A 243 2.31 3.61 16.91
N GLN A 244 3.51 3.85 16.39
CA GLN A 244 3.78 4.91 15.42
C GLN A 244 2.99 4.75 14.11
N LYS A 245 2.89 3.52 13.62
CA LYS A 245 2.27 3.24 12.33
C LYS A 245 0.74 3.38 12.35
N THR A 246 0.09 3.13 13.47
CA THR A 246 -1.37 3.03 13.57
C THR A 246 -1.98 4.05 14.52
N GLY A 247 -1.17 4.75 15.31
CA GLY A 247 -1.63 5.64 16.37
C GLY A 247 -2.32 4.92 17.55
N LYS A 248 -2.41 3.59 17.52
CA LYS A 248 -3.14 2.82 18.52
C LYS A 248 -2.33 2.70 19.80
N LYS A 249 -2.95 3.00 20.93
CA LYS A 249 -2.36 2.72 22.27
C LYS A 249 -2.45 1.22 22.55
N VAL A 250 -1.36 0.63 22.95
CA VAL A 250 -1.23 -0.80 23.30
C VAL A 250 -0.60 -0.89 24.68
N THR A 251 -1.22 -1.70 25.55
CA THR A 251 -0.70 -2.01 26.89
C THR A 251 -0.46 -3.51 26.96
N VAL A 252 0.78 -3.91 27.30
CA VAL A 252 1.21 -5.30 27.32
C VAL A 252 1.81 -5.61 28.68
N PRO A 253 1.37 -6.69 29.37
CA PRO A 253 2.02 -7.18 30.55
C PRO A 253 3.48 -7.57 30.25
N MET A 254 4.38 -7.22 31.16
CA MET A 254 5.80 -7.56 31.02
C MET A 254 6.05 -8.99 31.53
N HIS A 255 6.77 -9.76 30.73
CA HIS A 255 7.30 -11.05 31.16
C HIS A 255 8.42 -10.82 32.19
N PHE A 256 8.65 -11.77 33.12
CA PHE A 256 9.67 -11.69 34.14
C PHE A 256 11.06 -11.24 33.62
N HIS A 257 11.51 -11.82 32.50
CA HIS A 257 12.81 -11.45 31.92
C HIS A 257 12.89 -9.97 31.47
N VAL A 258 11.78 -9.39 31.06
CA VAL A 258 11.72 -7.97 30.69
C VAL A 258 11.81 -7.11 31.95
N ILE A 259 11.10 -7.48 33.01
CA ILE A 259 11.10 -6.77 34.29
C ILE A 259 12.50 -6.73 34.87
N GLU A 260 13.14 -7.89 35.00
CA GLU A 260 14.50 -7.99 35.58
C GLU A 260 15.54 -7.23 34.77
N HIS A 261 15.45 -7.33 33.44
CA HIS A 261 16.33 -6.56 32.55
C HIS A 261 16.14 -5.05 32.72
N LEU A 262 14.89 -4.58 32.77
CA LEU A 262 14.60 -3.15 32.95
C LEU A 262 14.97 -2.65 34.34
N LYS A 263 14.81 -3.46 35.37
CA LYS A 263 15.32 -3.13 36.73
C LYS A 263 16.84 -2.91 36.68
N TYR A 264 17.57 -3.80 36.03
CA TYR A 264 19.01 -3.64 35.85
C TYR A 264 19.35 -2.38 35.05
N MET A 265 18.64 -2.13 33.95
CA MET A 265 18.81 -0.92 33.14
C MET A 265 18.53 0.36 33.94
N ALA A 266 17.58 0.34 34.86
CA ALA A 266 17.21 1.48 35.70
C ALA A 266 18.36 1.94 36.61
N THR A 267 19.32 1.06 36.93
CA THR A 267 20.53 1.44 37.72
C THR A 267 21.41 2.45 36.97
N PHE A 268 21.28 2.56 35.64
CA PHE A 268 22.02 3.53 34.82
C PHE A 268 21.22 4.82 34.57
N GLY A 269 19.99 4.90 35.05
CA GLY A 269 19.08 6.06 34.87
C GLY A 269 17.74 5.69 34.27
N THR A 270 16.72 6.48 34.58
CA THR A 270 15.32 6.25 34.18
C THR A 270 14.71 7.43 33.40
N SER A 271 15.53 8.22 32.73
CA SER A 271 15.05 9.38 31.94
C SER A 271 15.14 9.16 30.42
N GLY A 272 14.19 9.69 29.69
CA GLY A 272 14.20 9.65 28.22
C GLY A 272 13.95 8.26 27.63
N PHE A 273 14.65 7.92 26.54
CA PHE A 273 14.49 6.64 25.83
C PHE A 273 15.10 5.47 26.59
N LEU A 274 14.48 4.29 26.52
CA LEU A 274 15.08 3.05 27.03
C LEU A 274 16.40 2.72 26.30
N CYS A 275 16.50 3.09 25.02
CA CYS A 275 17.66 2.80 24.17
C CYS A 275 18.13 4.07 23.45
N PRO A 276 18.75 5.05 24.15
CA PRO A 276 19.05 6.37 23.59
C PRO A 276 20.00 6.33 22.38
N LYS A 277 21.05 5.49 22.43
CA LYS A 277 22.03 5.34 21.33
C LYS A 277 21.40 4.72 20.08
N LEU A 278 20.45 3.80 20.24
CA LEU A 278 19.73 3.17 19.13
C LEU A 278 18.58 4.07 18.65
N ALA A 279 17.96 4.85 19.52
CA ALA A 279 16.92 5.82 19.16
C ALA A 279 17.43 6.92 18.23
N ALA A 280 18.72 7.29 18.35
CA ALA A 280 19.37 8.24 17.46
C ALA A 280 19.65 7.69 16.03
N LYS A 281 19.48 6.38 15.80
CA LYS A 281 19.75 5.74 14.51
C LYS A 281 18.50 5.64 13.64
N GLY A 282 18.65 5.90 12.34
CA GLY A 282 17.60 5.62 11.35
C GLY A 282 17.33 4.13 11.16
N SER A 283 16.16 3.78 10.66
CA SER A 283 15.76 2.38 10.42
C SER A 283 16.49 1.69 9.27
N GLY A 284 16.96 2.45 8.27
CA GLY A 284 17.57 1.94 7.04
C GLY A 284 19.03 2.37 6.84
N GLY A 285 19.61 1.91 5.73
CA GLY A 285 21.01 2.17 5.38
C GLY A 285 22.02 1.23 6.04
N LYS A 286 23.31 1.34 5.64
CA LYS A 286 24.41 0.46 6.09
C LYS A 286 24.64 0.47 7.60
N HIS A 287 24.31 1.56 8.28
CA HIS A 287 24.46 1.73 9.72
C HIS A 287 23.11 1.79 10.46
N GLY A 288 22.00 1.52 9.76
CA GLY A 288 20.66 1.55 10.34
C GLY A 288 20.35 0.36 11.24
N LEU A 289 19.25 0.47 11.96
CA LEU A 289 18.81 -0.54 12.93
C LEU A 289 18.59 -1.94 12.33
N SER A 290 18.04 -2.01 11.11
CA SER A 290 17.80 -3.30 10.45
C SER A 290 19.10 -4.04 10.13
N GLU A 291 20.14 -3.33 9.68
CA GLU A 291 21.45 -3.90 9.43
C GLU A 291 22.17 -4.21 10.76
N GLY A 292 21.97 -3.38 11.79
CA GLY A 292 22.43 -3.65 13.14
C GLY A 292 21.89 -4.96 13.71
N PHE A 293 20.57 -5.19 13.57
CA PHE A 293 19.96 -6.45 13.99
C PHE A 293 20.51 -7.65 13.18
N LYS A 294 20.67 -7.51 11.86
CA LYS A 294 21.28 -8.57 11.04
C LYS A 294 22.65 -8.96 11.55
N ARG A 295 23.46 -8.00 11.97
CA ARG A 295 24.80 -8.27 12.57
C ARG A 295 24.68 -9.03 13.90
N VAL A 296 23.67 -8.74 14.72
CA VAL A 296 23.41 -9.52 15.95
C VAL A 296 23.08 -10.97 15.61
N VAL A 297 22.20 -11.21 14.62
CA VAL A 297 21.85 -12.56 14.16
C VAL A 297 23.11 -13.33 13.70
N LEU A 298 23.94 -12.70 12.86
CA LEU A 298 25.19 -13.31 12.39
C LEU A 298 26.18 -13.58 13.54
N LYS A 299 26.33 -12.64 14.49
CA LYS A 299 27.22 -12.81 15.64
C LYS A 299 26.75 -13.92 16.59
N ALA A 300 25.45 -14.19 16.63
CA ALA A 300 24.87 -15.33 17.35
C ALA A 300 25.08 -16.68 16.64
N GLY A 301 25.79 -16.71 15.52
CA GLY A 301 26.01 -17.92 14.71
C GLY A 301 24.75 -18.36 13.94
N LEU A 302 23.78 -17.46 13.75
CA LEU A 302 22.51 -17.78 13.10
C LEU A 302 22.51 -17.27 11.65
N ASP A 303 21.86 -18.06 10.76
CA ASP A 303 21.65 -17.61 9.39
C ASP A 303 20.46 -16.62 9.32
N PRO A 304 20.69 -15.39 8.82
CA PRO A 304 19.58 -14.47 8.55
C PRO A 304 18.68 -14.92 7.40
N MET A 305 18.95 -16.09 6.80
CA MET A 305 18.25 -16.67 5.64
C MET A 305 18.12 -15.65 4.51
N THR A 306 19.26 -15.19 4.05
CA THR A 306 19.33 -14.19 2.99
C THR A 306 18.98 -14.82 1.64
N VAL A 307 17.91 -14.36 1.02
CA VAL A 307 17.45 -14.79 -0.30
C VAL A 307 17.91 -13.78 -1.34
N LYS A 308 18.51 -14.28 -2.44
CA LYS A 308 18.75 -13.44 -3.62
C LYS A 308 17.40 -12.97 -4.16
N GLY A 309 17.13 -11.66 -4.10
CA GLY A 309 15.99 -11.07 -4.78
C GLY A 309 16.17 -11.19 -6.30
N LYS A 310 15.05 -11.16 -7.03
CA LYS A 310 15.09 -11.02 -8.51
C LYS A 310 15.67 -9.67 -8.97
N GLY A 311 16.23 -8.85 -8.06
CA GLY A 311 16.85 -7.55 -8.29
C GLY A 311 18.17 -7.41 -7.53
N VAL A 312 18.70 -6.17 -7.51
CA VAL A 312 20.02 -5.82 -6.93
C VAL A 312 20.13 -6.04 -5.42
N ARG A 313 19.02 -6.23 -4.70
CA ARG A 313 19.01 -6.32 -3.24
C ARG A 313 18.65 -7.72 -2.74
N ASN A 314 19.56 -8.28 -1.95
CA ASN A 314 19.27 -9.45 -1.12
C ASN A 314 18.42 -9.02 0.08
N PHE A 315 17.48 -9.85 0.50
CA PHE A 315 16.69 -9.61 1.71
C PHE A 315 16.72 -10.81 2.63
N SER A 316 16.77 -10.52 3.92
CA SER A 316 16.73 -11.56 4.96
C SER A 316 15.29 -11.96 5.26
N ARG A 317 15.01 -13.25 5.35
CA ARG A 317 13.72 -13.76 5.84
C ARG A 317 13.61 -13.58 7.36
N ARG A 318 14.73 -13.67 8.08
CA ARG A 318 14.85 -13.43 9.52
C ARG A 318 15.27 -11.98 9.78
N THR A 319 14.36 -11.18 10.26
CA THR A 319 14.55 -9.75 10.57
C THR A 319 14.06 -9.48 11.99
N PHE A 320 14.25 -8.26 12.51
CA PHE A 320 13.67 -7.89 13.80
C PHE A 320 12.16 -8.17 13.87
N HIS A 321 11.46 -8.02 12.76
CA HIS A 321 10.03 -8.30 12.70
C HIS A 321 9.70 -9.79 12.93
N SER A 322 10.66 -10.70 12.69
CA SER A 322 10.55 -12.13 13.01
C SER A 322 10.40 -12.38 14.51
N LEU A 323 10.94 -11.52 15.39
CA LEU A 323 10.71 -11.62 16.84
C LEU A 323 9.23 -11.47 17.20
N ARG A 324 8.53 -10.54 16.53
CA ARG A 324 7.08 -10.38 16.71
C ARG A 324 6.29 -11.58 16.13
N HIS A 325 6.77 -12.20 15.05
CA HIS A 325 6.20 -13.46 14.56
C HIS A 325 6.44 -14.58 15.60
N SER A 326 7.65 -14.68 16.16
CA SER A 326 7.96 -15.64 17.22
C SER A 326 7.09 -15.45 18.46
N PHE A 327 6.89 -14.20 18.93
CA PHE A 327 5.95 -13.89 20.01
C PHE A 327 4.55 -14.40 19.72
N ASN A 328 3.99 -14.04 18.58
CA ASN A 328 2.62 -14.42 18.24
C ASN A 328 2.46 -15.95 18.07
N SER A 329 3.47 -16.62 17.51
CA SER A 329 3.50 -18.07 17.36
C SER A 329 3.66 -18.79 18.70
N ALA A 330 4.54 -18.28 19.59
CA ALA A 330 4.69 -18.83 20.94
C ALA A 330 3.38 -18.76 21.74
N MET A 331 2.69 -17.60 21.69
CA MET A 331 1.39 -17.43 22.33
C MET A 331 0.32 -18.35 21.73
N ALA A 332 0.30 -18.53 20.41
CA ALA A 332 -0.63 -19.44 19.73
C ALA A 332 -0.38 -20.90 20.13
N ASN A 333 0.90 -21.32 20.17
CA ASN A 333 1.28 -22.66 20.59
C ASN A 333 1.00 -22.93 22.07
N ALA A 334 0.96 -21.88 22.90
CA ALA A 334 0.52 -21.90 24.30
C ALA A 334 -1.03 -21.88 24.44
N GLY A 335 -1.78 -21.90 23.35
CA GLY A 335 -3.24 -21.95 23.37
C GLY A 335 -3.93 -20.60 23.62
N VAL A 336 -3.20 -19.48 23.52
CA VAL A 336 -3.78 -18.15 23.74
C VAL A 336 -4.69 -17.76 22.57
N PRO A 337 -5.97 -17.40 22.83
CA PRO A 337 -6.93 -17.04 21.80
C PRO A 337 -6.49 -15.87 20.90
N ASP A 338 -6.96 -15.85 19.65
CA ASP A 338 -6.65 -14.82 18.65
C ASP A 338 -6.96 -13.41 19.13
N GLU A 339 -8.10 -13.21 19.81
CA GLU A 339 -8.52 -11.91 20.29
C GLU A 339 -7.53 -11.33 21.31
N ILE A 340 -6.99 -12.18 22.21
CA ILE A 340 -5.98 -11.76 23.20
C ILE A 340 -4.68 -11.43 22.49
N ARG A 341 -4.22 -12.29 21.58
CA ARG A 341 -3.00 -12.07 20.79
C ARG A 341 -3.09 -10.79 19.94
N MET A 342 -4.26 -10.50 19.36
CA MET A 342 -4.52 -9.27 18.62
C MET A 342 -4.47 -8.03 19.51
N LYS A 343 -4.99 -8.10 20.73
CA LYS A 343 -4.90 -7.00 21.71
C LYS A 343 -3.44 -6.72 22.09
N LEU A 344 -2.67 -7.77 22.41
CA LEU A 344 -1.26 -7.65 22.80
C LEU A 344 -0.39 -7.09 21.68
N THR A 345 -0.61 -7.53 20.45
CA THR A 345 0.16 -7.08 19.29
C THR A 345 -0.39 -5.80 18.65
N GLY A 346 -1.62 -5.40 18.95
CA GLY A 346 -2.30 -4.29 18.31
C GLY A 346 -2.67 -4.57 16.83
N HIS A 347 -2.89 -5.84 16.44
CA HIS A 347 -3.34 -6.18 15.10
C HIS A 347 -4.77 -5.70 14.87
N ALA A 348 -5.03 -5.12 13.69
CA ALA A 348 -6.33 -4.57 13.34
C ALA A 348 -7.29 -5.60 12.75
N SER A 349 -6.82 -6.77 12.29
CA SER A 349 -7.65 -7.79 11.69
C SER A 349 -7.14 -9.21 11.96
N LYS A 350 -8.07 -10.17 11.98
CA LYS A 350 -7.79 -11.61 12.14
C LYS A 350 -6.85 -12.13 11.05
N LYS A 351 -7.08 -11.76 9.80
CA LYS A 351 -6.21 -12.09 8.66
C LYS A 351 -4.78 -11.60 8.84
N MET A 352 -4.58 -10.46 9.52
CA MET A 352 -3.24 -9.98 9.85
C MET A 352 -2.61 -10.83 10.94
N ASN A 353 -3.38 -11.26 11.94
CA ASN A 353 -2.90 -12.11 13.03
C ASN A 353 -2.47 -13.50 12.51
N GLU A 354 -3.24 -14.11 11.63
CA GLU A 354 -2.95 -15.39 10.99
C GLU A 354 -1.59 -15.40 10.29
N ARG A 355 -1.21 -14.34 9.60
CA ARG A 355 0.10 -14.20 8.94
C ARG A 355 1.30 -14.24 9.90
N TYR A 356 1.04 -14.07 11.19
CA TYR A 356 2.06 -14.07 12.25
C TYR A 356 1.99 -15.32 13.12
N THR A 357 1.21 -16.33 12.72
CA THR A 357 0.97 -17.54 13.51
C THR A 357 1.54 -18.75 12.77
N HIS A 358 2.51 -19.40 13.39
CA HIS A 358 3.06 -20.67 12.94
C HIS A 358 2.74 -21.73 14.02
N LEU A 359 1.76 -22.60 13.76
CA LEU A 359 1.37 -23.65 14.68
C LEU A 359 2.32 -24.85 14.54
N GLN A 360 2.81 -25.33 15.66
CA GLN A 360 3.62 -26.55 15.72
C GLN A 360 2.75 -27.80 15.61
N LEU A 361 3.28 -28.87 15.04
CA LEU A 361 2.58 -30.15 14.91
C LEU A 361 2.14 -30.70 16.28
N ALA A 362 2.95 -30.48 17.32
CA ALA A 362 2.60 -30.88 18.69
C ALA A 362 1.32 -30.22 19.19
N THR A 363 1.15 -28.92 18.91
CA THR A 363 -0.06 -28.15 19.25
C THR A 363 -1.28 -28.68 18.51
N LEU A 364 -1.12 -29.00 17.22
CA LEU A 364 -2.20 -29.61 16.41
C LEU A 364 -2.57 -30.99 16.92
N LYS A 365 -1.58 -31.83 17.26
CA LYS A 365 -1.82 -33.17 17.86
C LYS A 365 -2.57 -33.05 19.18
N SER A 366 -2.12 -32.13 20.08
CA SER A 366 -2.80 -31.88 21.36
C SER A 366 -4.24 -31.41 21.20
N ALA A 367 -4.53 -30.62 20.15
CA ALA A 367 -5.89 -30.20 19.85
C ALA A 367 -6.78 -31.39 19.40
N VAL A 368 -6.25 -32.28 18.56
CA VAL A 368 -6.96 -33.48 18.08
C VAL A 368 -7.21 -34.48 19.21
N THR A 369 -6.25 -34.66 20.12
CA THR A 369 -6.43 -35.56 21.27
C THR A 369 -7.48 -35.11 22.28
N LYS A 370 -7.94 -33.83 22.22
CA LYS A 370 -9.08 -33.33 23.01
C LYS A 370 -10.45 -33.72 22.45
N MET A 371 -10.50 -34.32 21.26
CA MET A 371 -11.76 -34.81 20.70
C MET A 371 -12.29 -36.01 21.52
N PRO A 372 -13.61 -36.15 21.64
CA PRO A 372 -14.20 -37.30 22.32
C PRO A 372 -13.75 -38.62 21.68
N LEU A 373 -13.41 -39.59 22.51
CA LEU A 373 -13.13 -40.92 22.04
C LEU A 373 -14.44 -41.64 21.66
N PHE A 374 -14.43 -42.30 20.50
CA PHE A 374 -15.52 -43.25 20.16
C PHE A 374 -15.32 -44.56 20.91
N GLY A 375 -16.41 -45.25 21.21
CA GLY A 375 -16.37 -46.62 21.66
C GLY A 375 -15.70 -47.56 20.62
N GLN A 376 -15.56 -48.86 20.94
CA GLN A 376 -14.96 -49.82 20.01
C GLN A 376 -15.63 -49.76 18.63
N ILE A 377 -14.85 -49.38 17.61
CA ILE A 377 -15.29 -49.42 16.21
C ILE A 377 -15.26 -50.88 15.79
N LYS A 378 -16.43 -51.45 15.47
CA LYS A 378 -16.49 -52.80 14.91
C LYS A 378 -15.81 -52.79 13.54
N GLU A 379 -14.96 -53.78 13.30
CA GLU A 379 -14.38 -53.96 11.98
C GLU A 379 -15.50 -54.18 10.95
N PRO A 380 -15.39 -53.64 9.75
CA PRO A 380 -16.33 -53.92 8.69
C PRO A 380 -16.25 -55.37 8.31
N SER A 381 -17.40 -56.06 8.32
CA SER A 381 -17.58 -57.45 7.92
C SER A 381 -17.29 -57.69 6.45
#